data_97e5f8a95bef358722a01da2fc977852
#
_entry.id   97e5f8a95bef358722a01da2fc977852
#
_cell.length_a   1.000
_cell.length_b   1.000
_cell.length_c   1.000
_cell.angle_alpha   90.00
_cell.angle_beta   90.00
_cell.angle_gamma   90.00
#
_symmetry.space_group_name_H-M   'P 1'
#
loop_
_entity.id
_entity.type
_entity.pdbx_description
1 polymer ?
#
loop_
_entity_poly.entity_id
_entity_poly.type
_entity_poly.pdbx_seq_one_letter_code
_entity_poly.pdbx_strand_id
1 'polypeptide(L)'
;MYPLTKKRAKPAVPLGANYRLIDIPVSNCINSDINKVYCLTQFNSASLNRHLSQAYNTNIGTYTRTGFVEVLAAEQSPVNKAWFQGTADAVRQYLWLFGESECDEYLILSGDHLYRMDYRPFIQAHRDAMADITVAALPTDEKRASSFGLMKINSEAVITEFSEKPKGEALHAMKVDTTILGLDAQRAAEMPYIASMGIYVFTAKAMHQLLRKDFPEANDFGGEIIPLAAATGMKVVAYLYDGYWEDIGTVDAFFHANLSCNDPNPQFSFYDRKAPIYTQSRFLPPSKVQNCEVERSTIGDGCAIKGSRLKNVMVGLRSTVCDGCDLEDTLVMGADYYESPEAAVGKTPVGIGAGTKIRKAIIDKNARIGKNCQILNEEGVMDKDCESEGYIIRDGIIVVIKDAVIPDGTVI
;
A
#
# COMPACT_ATOMS: atom_id res chain seq x y z
N MET A 1 8.43 -3.49 5.49
CA MET A 1 8.57 -2.14 4.88
C MET A 1 9.65 -1.24 5.49
N TYR A 2 10.19 -1.52 6.70
CA TYR A 2 11.40 -0.81 7.15
C TYR A 2 12.57 -1.11 6.20
N PRO A 3 13.36 -0.11 5.75
CA PRO A 3 13.47 1.26 6.27
C PRO A 3 12.57 2.31 5.61
N LEU A 4 11.76 1.98 4.61
CA LEU A 4 10.92 2.94 3.88
C LEU A 4 9.89 3.64 4.78
N THR A 5 9.52 3.02 5.90
CA THR A 5 8.58 3.55 6.89
C THR A 5 9.25 4.26 8.06
N LYS A 6 10.58 4.42 8.05
CA LYS A 6 11.32 5.08 9.13
C LYS A 6 10.87 6.53 9.38
N LYS A 7 10.61 7.29 8.30
CA LYS A 7 10.27 8.73 8.34
C LYS A 7 8.87 9.02 7.81
N ARG A 8 8.04 8.01 7.58
CA ARG A 8 6.66 8.16 7.09
C ARG A 8 5.81 6.94 7.43
N ALA A 9 4.50 7.14 7.54
CA ALA A 9 3.54 6.05 7.65
C ALA A 9 3.52 5.21 6.36
N LYS A 10 3.23 3.91 6.46
CA LYS A 10 3.20 2.97 5.33
C LYS A 10 2.30 3.45 4.17
N PRO A 11 1.07 3.95 4.40
CA PRO A 11 0.23 4.47 3.33
C PRO A 11 0.79 5.70 2.59
N ALA A 12 1.78 6.38 3.16
CA ALA A 12 2.43 7.55 2.55
C ALA A 12 3.62 7.19 1.66
N VAL A 13 3.99 5.91 1.53
CA VAL A 13 5.10 5.48 0.68
C VAL A 13 4.74 5.75 -0.80
N PRO A 14 5.66 6.34 -1.60
CA PRO A 14 5.43 6.60 -3.02
C PRO A 14 5.19 5.33 -3.81
N LEU A 15 4.27 5.36 -4.75
CA LEU A 15 3.90 4.27 -5.64
C LEU A 15 3.79 4.78 -7.08
N GLY A 16 4.23 4.00 -8.06
CA GLY A 16 3.98 4.27 -9.47
C GLY A 16 4.45 5.65 -9.92
N ALA A 17 5.62 6.09 -9.49
CA ALA A 17 6.23 7.39 -9.76
C ALA A 17 5.48 8.60 -9.14
N ASN A 18 4.18 8.75 -9.40
CA ASN A 18 3.41 9.96 -9.08
C ASN A 18 2.48 9.84 -7.88
N TYR A 19 2.15 8.63 -7.45
CA TYR A 19 1.12 8.31 -6.46
C TYR A 19 1.70 7.97 -5.08
N ARG A 20 0.81 7.72 -4.13
CA ARG A 20 1.10 7.08 -2.84
C ARG A 20 0.16 5.89 -2.63
N LEU A 21 0.54 4.96 -1.77
CA LEU A 21 -0.30 3.78 -1.48
C LEU A 21 -1.73 4.15 -1.08
N ILE A 22 -1.89 5.16 -0.25
CA ILE A 22 -3.21 5.64 0.21
C ILE A 22 -4.12 6.14 -0.93
N ASP A 23 -3.55 6.58 -2.06
CA ASP A 23 -4.34 7.07 -3.18
C ASP A 23 -5.20 5.95 -3.79
N ILE A 24 -4.80 4.69 -3.63
CA ILE A 24 -5.53 3.54 -4.15
C ILE A 24 -6.89 3.34 -3.45
N PRO A 25 -6.96 3.05 -2.14
CA PRO A 25 -8.25 2.85 -1.48
C PRO A 25 -9.12 4.09 -1.48
N VAL A 26 -8.55 5.28 -1.34
CA VAL A 26 -9.33 6.54 -1.38
C VAL A 26 -9.93 6.76 -2.78
N SER A 27 -9.18 6.52 -3.85
CA SER A 27 -9.72 6.63 -5.22
C SER A 27 -10.80 5.59 -5.50
N ASN A 28 -10.63 4.36 -5.01
CA ASN A 28 -11.67 3.33 -5.12
C ASN A 28 -12.96 3.76 -4.40
N CYS A 29 -12.85 4.39 -3.21
CA CYS A 29 -14.02 4.96 -2.51
C CYS A 29 -14.72 6.02 -3.36
N ILE A 30 -13.96 7.00 -3.86
CA ILE A 30 -14.53 8.10 -4.69
C ILE A 30 -15.21 7.53 -5.94
N ASN A 31 -14.57 6.60 -6.63
CA ASN A 31 -15.11 5.96 -7.84
C ASN A 31 -16.32 5.06 -7.56
N SER A 32 -16.53 4.67 -6.30
CA SER A 32 -17.66 3.87 -5.83
C SER A 32 -18.77 4.70 -5.19
N ASP A 33 -18.74 6.03 -5.36
CA ASP A 33 -19.70 6.97 -4.77
C ASP A 33 -19.71 7.01 -3.22
N ILE A 34 -18.61 6.52 -2.59
CA ILE A 34 -18.42 6.62 -1.15
C ILE A 34 -17.75 7.94 -0.86
N ASN A 35 -18.51 8.88 -0.32
CA ASN A 35 -18.09 10.27 -0.20
C ASN A 35 -17.65 10.70 1.21
N LYS A 36 -17.83 9.87 2.23
CA LYS A 36 -17.35 10.12 3.60
C LYS A 36 -16.26 9.12 3.94
N VAL A 37 -15.02 9.56 3.93
CA VAL A 37 -13.83 8.72 4.16
C VAL A 37 -13.05 9.26 5.34
N TYR A 38 -12.89 8.45 6.37
CA TYR A 38 -12.04 8.74 7.51
C TYR A 38 -10.73 7.95 7.41
N CYS A 39 -9.61 8.64 7.48
CA CYS A 39 -8.29 8.04 7.48
C CYS A 39 -7.70 8.09 8.89
N LEU A 40 -7.73 6.95 9.59
CA LEU A 40 -7.18 6.85 10.94
C LEU A 40 -5.65 6.74 10.87
N THR A 41 -4.97 7.65 11.55
CA THR A 41 -3.51 7.75 11.52
C THR A 41 -2.92 7.78 12.93
N GLN A 42 -1.68 7.34 13.03
CA GLN A 42 -0.97 7.26 14.29
C GLN A 42 0.39 7.98 14.18
N PHE A 43 1.50 7.32 14.44
CA PHE A 43 2.84 7.90 14.37
C PHE A 43 3.34 8.04 12.91
N ASN A 44 4.36 8.88 12.70
CA ASN A 44 4.95 9.19 11.38
C ASN A 44 3.95 9.69 10.32
N SER A 45 2.79 10.23 10.74
CA SER A 45 1.69 10.59 9.85
C SER A 45 1.81 11.94 9.15
N ALA A 46 2.76 12.80 9.54
CA ALA A 46 2.84 14.18 9.04
C ALA A 46 2.85 14.29 7.49
N SER A 47 3.59 13.41 6.81
CA SER A 47 3.62 13.40 5.34
C SER A 47 2.36 12.83 4.72
N LEU A 48 1.67 11.90 5.40
CA LEU A 48 0.38 11.36 5.00
C LEU A 48 -0.72 12.42 5.13
N ASN A 49 -0.81 13.06 6.30
CA ASN A 49 -1.80 14.10 6.57
C ASN A 49 -1.69 15.26 5.58
N ARG A 50 -0.46 15.72 5.31
CA ARG A 50 -0.21 16.75 4.28
C ARG A 50 -0.66 16.30 2.90
N HIS A 51 -0.37 15.06 2.53
CA HIS A 51 -0.78 14.52 1.24
C HIS A 51 -2.31 14.47 1.10
N LEU A 52 -3.01 13.91 2.08
CA LEU A 52 -4.46 13.78 2.07
C LEU A 52 -5.13 15.16 1.99
N SER A 53 -4.68 16.13 2.79
CA SER A 53 -5.23 17.49 2.77
C SER A 53 -5.01 18.22 1.43
N GLN A 54 -3.95 17.91 0.69
CA GLN A 54 -3.65 18.51 -0.61
C GLN A 54 -4.24 17.75 -1.78
N ALA A 55 -4.41 16.42 -1.66
CA ALA A 55 -4.94 15.58 -2.72
C ALA A 55 -6.47 15.65 -2.82
N TYR A 56 -7.15 15.69 -1.68
CA TYR A 56 -8.60 15.47 -1.58
C TYR A 56 -9.35 16.67 -0.99
N ASN A 57 -8.80 17.86 -1.09
CA ASN A 57 -9.49 19.08 -0.69
C ASN A 57 -10.65 19.36 -1.63
N THR A 58 -11.68 20.02 -1.14
CA THR A 58 -13.04 20.27 -1.67
C THR A 58 -13.17 20.75 -3.13
N ASN A 59 -12.06 21.00 -3.82
CA ASN A 59 -12.05 21.49 -5.20
C ASN A 59 -11.96 20.39 -6.28
N ILE A 60 -11.87 19.12 -5.91
CA ILE A 60 -12.01 18.03 -6.87
C ILE A 60 -13.51 17.86 -7.11
N GLY A 61 -13.99 18.33 -8.26
CA GLY A 61 -15.42 18.46 -8.62
C GLY A 61 -16.25 17.17 -8.64
N THR A 62 -15.83 16.15 -7.92
CA THR A 62 -16.46 14.84 -7.76
C THR A 62 -17.16 14.70 -6.41
N TYR A 63 -16.83 15.54 -5.42
CA TYR A 63 -17.54 15.51 -4.14
C TYR A 63 -18.83 16.30 -4.22
N THR A 64 -19.94 15.66 -3.89
CA THR A 64 -21.16 16.35 -3.48
C THR A 64 -20.81 17.27 -2.31
N ARG A 65 -21.57 18.35 -2.10
CA ARG A 65 -21.32 19.35 -1.03
C ARG A 65 -21.12 18.77 0.38
N THR A 66 -21.39 17.49 0.58
CA THR A 66 -21.33 16.77 1.87
C THR A 66 -20.19 15.74 1.96
N GLY A 67 -19.41 15.56 0.90
CA GLY A 67 -18.31 14.58 0.88
C GLY A 67 -17.01 15.14 1.44
N PHE A 68 -16.20 14.28 2.06
CA PHE A 68 -14.89 14.62 2.61
C PHE A 68 -13.96 13.41 2.69
N VAL A 69 -12.64 13.68 2.72
CA VAL A 69 -11.62 12.77 3.21
C VAL A 69 -10.98 13.44 4.43
N GLU A 70 -11.23 12.90 5.59
CA GLU A 70 -10.80 13.48 6.86
C GLU A 70 -9.77 12.59 7.55
N VAL A 71 -8.77 13.22 8.15
CA VAL A 71 -7.71 12.52 8.91
C VAL A 71 -8.06 12.57 10.39
N LEU A 72 -8.16 11.38 10.98
CA LEU A 72 -8.34 11.20 12.42
C LEU A 72 -7.05 10.66 13.02
N ALA A 73 -6.42 11.46 13.87
CA ALA A 73 -5.18 11.09 14.53
C ALA A 73 -5.47 10.39 15.86
N ALA A 74 -4.62 9.45 16.26
CA ALA A 74 -4.72 8.89 17.61
C ALA A 74 -4.60 10.01 18.65
N GLU A 75 -5.60 10.11 19.52
CA GLU A 75 -5.69 11.14 20.55
C GLU A 75 -5.45 10.51 21.93
N GLN A 76 -4.67 11.20 22.76
CA GLN A 76 -4.55 10.87 24.17
C GLN A 76 -5.59 11.65 24.95
N SER A 77 -6.39 10.94 25.74
CA SER A 77 -7.35 11.56 26.66
C SER A 77 -6.92 11.32 28.11
N PRO A 78 -7.47 12.05 29.08
CA PRO A 78 -7.21 11.75 30.49
C PRO A 78 -7.54 10.32 30.91
N VAL A 79 -8.44 9.66 30.17
CA VAL A 79 -8.90 8.28 30.44
C VAL A 79 -8.10 7.27 29.63
N ASN A 80 -7.67 7.60 28.41
CA ASN A 80 -6.88 6.73 27.56
C ASN A 80 -5.62 7.47 27.09
N LYS A 81 -4.46 7.06 27.59
CA LYS A 81 -3.14 7.61 27.24
C LYS A 81 -2.41 6.77 26.20
N ALA A 82 -2.99 5.66 25.75
CA ALA A 82 -2.36 4.76 24.81
C ALA A 82 -2.62 5.19 23.36
N TRP A 83 -1.70 4.87 22.47
CA TRP A 83 -1.91 4.88 21.03
C TRP A 83 -2.90 3.77 20.64
N PHE A 84 -3.40 3.79 19.42
CA PHE A 84 -4.24 2.70 18.91
C PHE A 84 -3.51 1.37 19.09
N GLN A 85 -4.17 0.42 19.74
CA GLN A 85 -3.61 -0.91 20.01
C GLN A 85 -3.80 -1.88 18.85
N GLY A 86 -4.58 -1.49 17.86
CA GLY A 86 -4.87 -2.26 16.65
C GLY A 86 -5.93 -1.58 15.79
N THR A 87 -6.30 -2.25 14.71
CA THR A 87 -7.24 -1.70 13.71
C THR A 87 -8.65 -1.53 14.25
N ALA A 88 -9.14 -2.48 15.04
CA ALA A 88 -10.45 -2.42 15.68
C ALA A 88 -10.49 -1.39 16.81
N ASP A 89 -9.41 -1.25 17.59
CA ASP A 89 -9.30 -0.24 18.63
C ASP A 89 -9.34 1.17 18.03
N ALA A 90 -8.66 1.41 16.92
CA ALA A 90 -8.71 2.69 16.21
C ALA A 90 -10.14 3.09 15.83
N VAL A 91 -10.91 2.16 15.29
CA VAL A 91 -12.33 2.39 14.96
C VAL A 91 -13.17 2.59 16.21
N ARG A 92 -12.97 1.80 17.27
CA ARG A 92 -13.68 1.89 18.55
C ARG A 92 -13.57 3.28 19.17
N GLN A 93 -12.38 3.88 19.15
CA GLN A 93 -12.14 5.19 19.73
C GLN A 93 -12.92 6.31 19.01
N TYR A 94 -13.23 6.14 17.72
CA TYR A 94 -13.97 7.10 16.91
C TYR A 94 -15.43 6.71 16.60
N LEU A 95 -15.95 5.62 17.16
CA LEU A 95 -17.34 5.20 16.91
C LEU A 95 -18.39 6.28 17.28
N TRP A 96 -18.08 7.17 18.21
CA TRP A 96 -18.94 8.29 18.57
C TRP A 96 -19.09 9.27 17.40
N LEU A 97 -18.00 9.58 16.69
CA LEU A 97 -18.00 10.47 15.54
C LEU A 97 -18.71 9.82 14.33
N PHE A 98 -18.46 8.53 14.10
CA PHE A 98 -19.09 7.82 12.99
C PHE A 98 -20.60 7.71 13.17
N GLY A 99 -21.07 7.63 14.41
CA GLY A 99 -22.50 7.62 14.75
C GLY A 99 -23.22 8.97 14.51
N GLU A 100 -22.50 10.10 14.39
CA GLU A 100 -23.08 11.38 14.01
C GLU A 100 -23.51 11.43 12.54
N SER A 101 -22.91 10.57 11.72
CA SER A 101 -23.33 10.37 10.34
C SER A 101 -24.27 9.19 10.31
N GLU A 102 -25.59 9.44 10.13
CA GLU A 102 -26.58 8.38 9.94
C GLU A 102 -26.16 7.50 8.74
N CYS A 103 -25.51 6.37 9.02
CA CYS A 103 -25.08 5.40 8.03
C CYS A 103 -25.47 3.99 8.47
N ASP A 104 -25.82 3.16 7.50
CA ASP A 104 -26.27 1.78 7.75
C ASP A 104 -25.08 0.80 7.78
N GLU A 105 -24.02 1.10 7.04
CA GLU A 105 -22.84 0.24 6.90
C GLU A 105 -21.54 1.03 7.05
N TYR A 106 -20.51 0.33 7.54
CA TYR A 106 -19.13 0.77 7.59
C TYR A 106 -18.26 -0.08 6.67
N LEU A 107 -17.56 0.56 5.75
CA LEU A 107 -16.52 -0.08 4.93
C LEU A 107 -15.16 0.14 5.59
N ILE A 108 -14.48 -0.94 5.94
CA ILE A 108 -13.14 -0.93 6.56
C ILE A 108 -12.12 -1.34 5.50
N LEU A 109 -11.08 -0.53 5.34
CA LEU A 109 -10.04 -0.70 4.32
C LEU A 109 -8.65 -0.59 4.93
N SER A 110 -7.71 -1.37 4.39
CA SER A 110 -6.28 -1.17 4.63
C SER A 110 -5.71 -0.09 3.70
N GLY A 111 -4.81 0.74 4.23
CA GLY A 111 -4.21 1.86 3.49
C GLY A 111 -2.95 1.51 2.68
N ASP A 112 -2.60 0.21 2.56
CA ASP A 112 -1.32 -0.26 2.04
C ASP A 112 -1.45 -1.40 1.02
N HIS A 113 -2.63 -1.58 0.43
CA HIS A 113 -2.91 -2.56 -0.60
C HIS A 113 -2.97 -1.93 -2.00
N LEU A 114 -2.56 -2.69 -3.00
CA LEU A 114 -2.61 -2.31 -4.42
C LEU A 114 -3.67 -3.14 -5.13
N TYR A 115 -4.75 -2.51 -5.55
CA TYR A 115 -5.89 -3.14 -6.24
C TYR A 115 -6.81 -2.08 -6.85
N ARG A 116 -7.70 -2.51 -7.76
CA ARG A 116 -8.83 -1.69 -8.22
C ARG A 116 -10.13 -2.41 -7.90
N MET A 117 -11.01 -1.76 -7.16
CA MET A 117 -12.29 -2.35 -6.77
C MET A 117 -13.40 -1.30 -6.81
N ASP A 118 -14.48 -1.63 -7.47
CA ASP A 118 -15.77 -0.96 -7.29
C ASP A 118 -16.43 -1.58 -6.06
N TYR A 119 -16.64 -0.80 -5.02
CA TYR A 119 -17.24 -1.30 -3.79
C TYR A 119 -18.76 -1.43 -3.86
N ARG A 120 -19.43 -0.87 -4.86
CA ARG A 120 -20.90 -0.95 -4.98
C ARG A 120 -21.42 -2.38 -5.07
N PRO A 121 -20.88 -3.28 -5.93
CA PRO A 121 -21.29 -4.67 -5.95
C PRO A 121 -20.99 -5.40 -4.64
N PHE A 122 -19.89 -5.09 -3.98
CA PHE A 122 -19.50 -5.66 -2.70
C PHE A 122 -20.48 -5.30 -1.57
N ILE A 123 -20.84 -4.02 -1.48
CA ILE A 123 -21.84 -3.54 -0.51
C ILE A 123 -23.22 -4.08 -0.83
N GLN A 124 -23.58 -4.18 -2.12
CA GLN A 124 -24.85 -4.76 -2.51
C GLN A 124 -24.94 -6.25 -2.13
N ALA A 125 -23.89 -7.02 -2.36
CA ALA A 125 -23.83 -8.42 -1.94
C ALA A 125 -23.98 -8.59 -0.41
N HIS A 126 -23.40 -7.67 0.38
CA HIS A 126 -23.59 -7.63 1.82
C HIS A 126 -25.07 -7.46 2.21
N ARG A 127 -25.77 -6.54 1.55
CA ARG A 127 -27.21 -6.27 1.76
C ARG A 127 -28.07 -7.44 1.32
N ASP A 128 -27.81 -8.00 0.12
CA ASP A 128 -28.56 -9.13 -0.43
C ASP A 128 -28.43 -10.38 0.44
N ALA A 129 -27.25 -10.60 0.99
CA ALA A 129 -27.01 -11.67 1.94
C ALA A 129 -27.62 -11.40 3.33
N MET A 130 -28.07 -10.18 3.61
CA MET A 130 -28.46 -9.76 4.98
C MET A 130 -27.39 -10.14 6.01
N ALA A 131 -26.11 -9.89 5.67
CA ALA A 131 -24.98 -10.25 6.49
C ALA A 131 -24.75 -9.22 7.60
N ASP A 132 -24.22 -9.65 8.73
CA ASP A 132 -23.71 -8.75 9.76
C ASP A 132 -22.33 -8.19 9.38
N ILE A 133 -21.51 -9.07 8.75
CA ILE A 133 -20.18 -8.76 8.25
C ILE A 133 -19.99 -9.44 6.88
N THR A 134 -19.36 -8.72 5.95
CA THR A 134 -18.90 -9.33 4.70
C THR A 134 -17.40 -9.07 4.52
N VAL A 135 -16.66 -10.13 4.22
CA VAL A 135 -15.20 -10.11 4.04
C VAL A 135 -14.88 -10.27 2.57
N ALA A 136 -14.15 -9.35 1.98
CA ALA A 136 -13.61 -9.54 0.64
C ALA A 136 -12.50 -10.60 0.67
N ALA A 137 -12.60 -11.59 -0.21
CA ALA A 137 -11.79 -12.78 -0.24
C ALA A 137 -11.27 -13.08 -1.63
N LEU A 138 -10.13 -13.76 -1.71
CA LEU A 138 -9.54 -14.25 -2.96
C LEU A 138 -8.91 -15.65 -2.76
N PRO A 139 -8.86 -16.47 -3.82
CA PRO A 139 -8.10 -17.71 -3.77
C PRO A 139 -6.59 -17.42 -3.76
N THR A 140 -5.82 -18.23 -3.03
CA THR A 140 -4.37 -18.05 -2.94
C THR A 140 -3.64 -19.39 -2.88
N ASP A 141 -2.37 -19.36 -3.30
CA ASP A 141 -1.46 -20.48 -3.22
C ASP A 141 -0.87 -20.67 -1.81
N GLU A 142 -0.25 -21.82 -1.58
CA GLU A 142 0.32 -22.19 -0.28
C GLU A 142 1.47 -21.26 0.14
N LYS A 143 2.26 -20.76 -0.81
CA LYS A 143 3.42 -19.90 -0.53
C LYS A 143 2.99 -18.56 0.08
N ARG A 144 1.91 -17.99 -0.42
CA ARG A 144 1.36 -16.71 0.03
C ARG A 144 0.42 -16.84 1.22
N ALA A 145 -0.25 -17.99 1.36
CA ALA A 145 -1.31 -18.23 2.34
C ALA A 145 -0.90 -17.91 3.79
N SER A 146 0.35 -18.22 4.18
CA SER A 146 0.86 -17.96 5.53
C SER A 146 0.96 -16.46 5.91
N SER A 147 0.83 -15.57 4.93
CA SER A 147 0.90 -14.11 5.12
C SER A 147 -0.46 -13.47 5.38
N PHE A 148 -1.56 -14.20 5.17
CA PHE A 148 -2.93 -13.69 5.20
C PHE A 148 -3.80 -14.38 6.25
N GLY A 149 -4.88 -13.72 6.62
CA GLY A 149 -6.00 -14.39 7.28
C GLY A 149 -6.68 -15.35 6.30
N LEU A 150 -6.85 -16.61 6.70
CA LEU A 150 -7.48 -17.64 5.89
C LEU A 150 -8.86 -17.99 6.42
N MET A 151 -9.75 -18.40 5.53
CA MET A 151 -11.11 -18.75 5.89
C MET A 151 -11.59 -20.02 5.19
N LYS A 152 -12.50 -20.73 5.86
CA LYS A 152 -13.33 -21.77 5.23
C LYS A 152 -14.76 -21.27 5.12
N ILE A 153 -15.43 -21.63 4.06
CA ILE A 153 -16.80 -21.23 3.78
C ILE A 153 -17.67 -22.44 3.46
N ASN A 154 -18.97 -22.30 3.71
CA ASN A 154 -19.97 -23.27 3.26
C ASN A 154 -20.51 -22.91 1.85
N SER A 155 -21.47 -23.69 1.35
CA SER A 155 -22.09 -23.47 0.02
C SER A 155 -22.85 -22.13 -0.11
N GLU A 156 -23.17 -21.47 0.99
CA GLU A 156 -23.81 -20.15 1.02
C GLU A 156 -22.80 -19.01 1.21
N ALA A 157 -21.52 -19.29 1.04
CA ALA A 157 -20.39 -18.39 1.29
C ALA A 157 -20.30 -17.87 2.75
N VAL A 158 -21.00 -18.51 3.71
CA VAL A 158 -20.86 -18.17 5.13
C VAL A 158 -19.53 -18.69 5.65
N ILE A 159 -18.79 -17.84 6.35
CA ILE A 159 -17.50 -18.20 6.95
C ILE A 159 -17.75 -19.11 8.16
N THR A 160 -17.21 -20.32 8.11
CA THR A 160 -17.33 -21.33 9.17
C THR A 160 -16.10 -21.41 10.06
N GLU A 161 -14.95 -21.02 9.54
CA GLU A 161 -13.68 -20.99 10.26
C GLU A 161 -12.81 -19.85 9.74
N PHE A 162 -12.12 -19.15 10.63
CA PHE A 162 -11.18 -18.08 10.27
C PHE A 162 -9.90 -18.24 11.09
N SER A 163 -8.74 -18.11 10.45
CA SER A 163 -7.43 -18.23 11.11
C SER A 163 -6.48 -17.16 10.58
N GLU A 164 -6.00 -16.28 11.46
CA GLU A 164 -5.07 -15.19 11.08
C GLU A 164 -3.64 -15.72 10.95
N LYS A 165 -3.07 -15.61 9.76
CA LYS A 165 -1.67 -15.95 9.43
C LYS A 165 -1.22 -17.30 9.96
N PRO A 166 -1.94 -18.41 9.69
CA PRO A 166 -1.61 -19.71 10.20
C PRO A 166 -0.29 -20.21 9.62
N LYS A 167 0.43 -21.05 10.40
CA LYS A 167 1.71 -21.66 9.99
C LYS A 167 1.73 -23.15 10.26
N GLY A 168 2.55 -23.88 9.51
CA GLY A 168 2.73 -25.32 9.72
C GLY A 168 1.42 -26.11 9.58
N GLU A 169 1.11 -26.98 10.53
CA GLU A 169 -0.08 -27.83 10.53
C GLU A 169 -1.38 -27.01 10.50
N ALA A 170 -1.44 -25.87 11.19
CA ALA A 170 -2.59 -24.97 11.17
C ALA A 170 -2.84 -24.40 9.75
N LEU A 171 -1.78 -24.11 8.99
CA LEU A 171 -1.91 -23.69 7.60
C LEU A 171 -2.50 -24.83 6.76
N HIS A 172 -1.95 -26.03 6.84
CA HIS A 172 -2.46 -27.18 6.08
C HIS A 172 -3.92 -27.51 6.42
N ALA A 173 -4.33 -27.32 7.68
CA ALA A 173 -5.72 -27.51 8.09
C ALA A 173 -6.69 -26.54 7.41
N MET A 174 -6.22 -25.38 6.93
CA MET A 174 -7.06 -24.37 6.24
C MET A 174 -7.25 -24.63 4.73
N LYS A 175 -6.72 -25.73 4.19
CA LYS A 175 -6.98 -26.12 2.78
C LYS A 175 -8.45 -26.39 2.55
N VAL A 176 -8.96 -25.89 1.43
CA VAL A 176 -10.35 -26.05 0.98
C VAL A 176 -10.40 -26.34 -0.51
N ASP A 177 -11.52 -26.90 -0.97
CA ASP A 177 -11.81 -26.99 -2.39
C ASP A 177 -12.34 -25.63 -2.90
N THR A 178 -11.45 -24.89 -3.57
CA THR A 178 -11.78 -23.55 -4.08
C THR A 178 -12.66 -23.57 -5.35
N THR A 179 -13.07 -24.76 -5.84
CA THR A 179 -14.12 -24.86 -6.87
C THR A 179 -15.45 -24.27 -6.37
N ILE A 180 -15.68 -24.22 -5.06
CA ILE A 180 -16.83 -23.53 -4.43
C ILE A 180 -16.87 -22.03 -4.80
N LEU A 181 -15.73 -21.43 -5.17
CA LEU A 181 -15.63 -20.06 -5.65
C LEU A 181 -15.82 -19.95 -7.17
N GLY A 182 -16.10 -21.06 -7.87
CA GLY A 182 -16.25 -21.10 -9.32
C GLY A 182 -14.93 -21.26 -10.09
N LEU A 183 -13.83 -21.60 -9.43
CA LEU A 183 -12.57 -21.92 -10.09
C LEU A 183 -12.68 -23.26 -10.81
N ASP A 184 -11.97 -23.37 -11.96
CA ASP A 184 -11.78 -24.69 -12.58
C ASP A 184 -10.87 -25.59 -11.72
N ALA A 185 -10.93 -26.89 -11.97
CA ALA A 185 -10.22 -27.88 -11.16
C ALA A 185 -8.69 -27.68 -11.12
N GLN A 186 -8.10 -27.18 -12.21
CA GLN A 186 -6.65 -26.92 -12.26
C GLN A 186 -6.29 -25.74 -11.37
N ARG A 187 -6.97 -24.61 -11.52
CA ARG A 187 -6.74 -23.41 -10.69
C ARG A 187 -7.07 -23.66 -9.22
N ALA A 188 -8.10 -24.46 -8.94
CA ALA A 188 -8.44 -24.82 -7.57
C ALA A 188 -7.34 -25.66 -6.89
N ALA A 189 -6.68 -26.53 -7.63
CA ALA A 189 -5.54 -27.30 -7.13
C ALA A 189 -4.29 -26.42 -6.87
N GLU A 190 -4.08 -25.39 -7.70
CA GLU A 190 -2.97 -24.44 -7.54
C GLU A 190 -3.22 -23.43 -6.41
N MET A 191 -4.49 -23.11 -6.12
CA MET A 191 -4.91 -22.08 -5.14
C MET A 191 -5.88 -22.68 -4.10
N PRO A 192 -5.42 -23.60 -3.23
CA PRO A 192 -6.29 -24.35 -2.31
C PRO A 192 -6.64 -23.61 -1.01
N TYR A 193 -6.49 -22.31 -0.96
CA TYR A 193 -6.80 -21.48 0.21
C TYR A 193 -7.67 -20.28 -0.17
N ILE A 194 -8.51 -19.84 0.76
CA ILE A 194 -9.30 -18.61 0.64
C ILE A 194 -8.72 -17.58 1.60
N ALA A 195 -8.13 -16.50 1.06
CA ALA A 195 -7.49 -15.45 1.84
C ALA A 195 -8.41 -14.24 2.01
N SER A 196 -8.35 -13.62 3.19
CA SER A 196 -8.95 -12.31 3.45
C SER A 196 -8.10 -11.20 2.83
N MET A 197 -8.75 -10.28 2.14
CA MET A 197 -8.10 -9.08 1.61
C MET A 197 -7.92 -7.97 2.66
N GLY A 198 -8.38 -8.15 3.91
CA GLY A 198 -8.39 -7.05 4.88
C GLY A 198 -9.38 -5.93 4.54
N ILE A 199 -10.41 -6.25 3.77
CA ILE A 199 -11.47 -5.34 3.33
C ILE A 199 -12.80 -5.90 3.83
N TYR A 200 -13.53 -5.10 4.61
CA TYR A 200 -14.72 -5.56 5.31
C TYR A 200 -15.87 -4.58 5.16
N VAL A 201 -17.10 -5.10 5.07
CA VAL A 201 -18.34 -4.33 5.29
C VAL A 201 -18.98 -4.84 6.56
N PHE A 202 -19.34 -3.93 7.44
CA PHE A 202 -20.10 -4.19 8.67
C PHE A 202 -21.43 -3.45 8.62
N THR A 203 -22.52 -4.08 9.06
CA THR A 203 -23.68 -3.28 9.47
C THR A 203 -23.29 -2.37 10.63
N ALA A 204 -23.84 -1.16 10.70
CA ALA A 204 -23.59 -0.26 11.81
C ALA A 204 -23.96 -0.90 13.17
N LYS A 205 -25.04 -1.66 13.20
CA LYS A 205 -25.48 -2.41 14.38
C LYS A 205 -24.43 -3.43 14.84
N ALA A 206 -23.90 -4.26 13.91
CA ALA A 206 -22.88 -5.28 14.23
C ALA A 206 -21.58 -4.61 14.72
N MET A 207 -21.13 -3.54 14.06
CA MET A 207 -19.94 -2.79 14.48
C MET A 207 -20.07 -2.27 15.91
N HIS A 208 -21.18 -1.60 16.24
CA HIS A 208 -21.41 -1.10 17.59
C HIS A 208 -21.54 -2.21 18.63
N GLN A 209 -22.22 -3.31 18.30
CA GLN A 209 -22.39 -4.44 19.19
C GLN A 209 -21.04 -5.09 19.49
N LEU A 210 -20.24 -5.43 18.47
CA LEU A 210 -18.95 -6.08 18.63
C LEU A 210 -17.94 -5.22 19.40
N LEU A 211 -17.77 -3.95 19.02
CA LEU A 211 -16.70 -3.13 19.55
C LEU A 211 -17.01 -2.47 20.89
N ARG A 212 -18.31 -2.30 21.27
CA ARG A 212 -18.68 -1.65 22.53
C ARG A 212 -19.25 -2.60 23.59
N LYS A 213 -19.85 -3.73 23.17
CA LYS A 213 -20.57 -4.61 24.10
C LYS A 213 -19.91 -5.97 24.22
N ASP A 214 -19.76 -6.69 23.10
CA ASP A 214 -19.38 -8.08 23.13
C ASP A 214 -17.87 -8.25 23.34
N PHE A 215 -17.05 -7.46 22.62
CA PHE A 215 -15.58 -7.57 22.63
C PHE A 215 -14.89 -6.20 22.76
N PRO A 216 -15.13 -5.45 23.86
CA PRO A 216 -14.59 -4.11 24.03
C PRO A 216 -13.06 -4.05 24.15
N GLU A 217 -12.42 -5.18 24.46
CA GLU A 217 -10.96 -5.29 24.61
C GLU A 217 -10.26 -5.84 23.36
N ALA A 218 -11.00 -6.38 22.38
CA ALA A 218 -10.41 -6.87 21.14
C ALA A 218 -9.91 -5.72 20.28
N ASN A 219 -8.69 -5.82 19.77
CA ASN A 219 -7.99 -4.70 19.15
C ASN A 219 -7.80 -4.84 17.65
N ASP A 220 -7.92 -6.05 17.10
CA ASP A 220 -7.68 -6.31 15.67
C ASP A 220 -8.92 -6.92 14.99
N PHE A 221 -9.25 -6.44 13.78
CA PHE A 221 -10.39 -6.97 13.04
C PHE A 221 -10.14 -8.40 12.55
N GLY A 222 -9.00 -8.66 11.91
CA GLY A 222 -8.69 -9.95 11.32
C GLY A 222 -8.40 -11.02 12.37
N GLY A 223 -7.53 -10.69 13.34
CA GLY A 223 -7.08 -11.65 14.35
C GLY A 223 -8.09 -11.93 15.46
N GLU A 224 -9.01 -11.00 15.73
CA GLU A 224 -9.89 -11.11 16.91
C GLU A 224 -11.36 -10.92 16.55
N ILE A 225 -11.77 -9.79 16.01
CA ILE A 225 -13.22 -9.44 15.85
C ILE A 225 -13.93 -10.40 14.89
N ILE A 226 -13.37 -10.68 13.71
CA ILE A 226 -14.01 -11.53 12.70
C ILE A 226 -14.13 -12.99 13.17
N PRO A 227 -13.06 -13.62 13.72
CA PRO A 227 -13.17 -14.96 14.30
C PRO A 227 -14.21 -15.04 15.42
N LEU A 228 -14.24 -14.06 16.32
CA LEU A 228 -15.17 -14.00 17.44
C LEU A 228 -16.62 -13.81 16.96
N ALA A 229 -16.84 -12.93 15.97
CA ALA A 229 -18.17 -12.73 15.39
C ALA A 229 -18.70 -14.00 14.74
N ALA A 230 -17.88 -14.73 13.98
CA ALA A 230 -18.27 -16.01 13.41
C ALA A 230 -18.60 -17.07 14.48
N ALA A 231 -17.80 -17.12 15.57
CA ALA A 231 -18.02 -18.05 16.68
C ALA A 231 -19.28 -17.75 17.51
N THR A 232 -19.72 -16.48 17.56
CA THR A 232 -20.93 -16.07 18.32
C THR A 232 -22.22 -16.17 17.50
N GLY A 233 -22.14 -16.69 16.27
CA GLY A 233 -23.30 -16.93 15.43
C GLY A 233 -23.78 -15.72 14.63
N MET A 234 -22.99 -14.67 14.52
CA MET A 234 -23.23 -13.60 13.55
C MET A 234 -23.06 -14.12 12.13
N LYS A 235 -23.82 -13.58 11.20
CA LYS A 235 -23.73 -13.95 9.78
C LYS A 235 -22.53 -13.26 9.13
N VAL A 236 -21.41 -13.96 9.08
CA VAL A 236 -20.17 -13.50 8.42
C VAL A 236 -20.04 -14.18 7.06
N VAL A 237 -20.01 -13.41 5.97
CA VAL A 237 -20.05 -13.92 4.60
C VAL A 237 -18.78 -13.54 3.85
N ALA A 238 -18.27 -14.41 3.00
CA ALA A 238 -17.18 -14.12 2.08
C ALA A 238 -17.73 -13.60 0.74
N TYR A 239 -17.10 -12.54 0.21
CA TYR A 239 -17.33 -12.04 -1.14
C TYR A 239 -16.09 -12.27 -1.99
N LEU A 240 -16.23 -13.05 -3.05
CA LEU A 240 -15.13 -13.33 -3.96
C LEU A 240 -14.79 -12.07 -4.77
N TYR A 241 -13.56 -11.61 -4.65
CA TYR A 241 -12.98 -10.59 -5.52
C TYR A 241 -12.25 -11.28 -6.68
N ASP A 242 -12.61 -10.87 -7.90
CA ASP A 242 -11.99 -11.37 -9.14
C ASP A 242 -11.19 -10.24 -9.80
N GLY A 243 -9.99 -9.99 -9.29
CA GLY A 243 -9.10 -8.96 -9.79
C GLY A 243 -7.71 -9.06 -9.20
N TYR A 244 -6.80 -8.21 -9.67
CA TYR A 244 -5.46 -8.10 -9.10
C TYR A 244 -5.52 -7.45 -7.72
N TRP A 245 -4.90 -8.08 -6.75
CA TRP A 245 -4.70 -7.55 -5.40
C TRP A 245 -3.34 -7.98 -4.84
N GLU A 246 -2.64 -7.03 -4.21
CA GLU A 246 -1.36 -7.25 -3.56
C GLU A 246 -1.30 -6.50 -2.23
N ASP A 247 -0.94 -7.21 -1.15
CA ASP A 247 -0.51 -6.59 0.10
C ASP A 247 0.94 -6.14 -0.04
N ILE A 248 1.15 -4.83 -0.03
CA ILE A 248 2.48 -4.23 -0.11
C ILE A 248 3.08 -4.10 1.30
N GLY A 249 3.19 -5.23 1.99
CA GLY A 249 3.63 -5.32 3.39
C GLY A 249 5.13 -5.37 3.59
N THR A 250 5.89 -5.86 2.61
CA THR A 250 7.33 -6.08 2.67
C THR A 250 8.09 -5.19 1.69
N VAL A 251 9.41 -5.12 1.79
CA VAL A 251 10.27 -4.42 0.82
C VAL A 251 10.22 -5.15 -0.53
N ASP A 252 10.25 -6.47 -0.50
CA ASP A 252 10.17 -7.31 -1.69
C ASP A 252 8.86 -7.12 -2.45
N ALA A 253 7.70 -7.25 -1.77
CA ALA A 253 6.40 -7.04 -2.40
C ALA A 253 6.26 -5.61 -2.97
N PHE A 254 6.74 -4.60 -2.25
CA PHE A 254 6.75 -3.22 -2.71
C PHE A 254 7.61 -3.03 -3.97
N PHE A 255 8.80 -3.62 -3.98
CA PHE A 255 9.74 -3.53 -5.10
C PHE A 255 9.14 -4.16 -6.36
N HIS A 256 8.67 -5.39 -6.26
CA HIS A 256 8.11 -6.12 -7.39
C HIS A 256 6.79 -5.53 -7.88
N ALA A 257 5.89 -5.10 -6.98
CA ALA A 257 4.64 -4.45 -7.38
C ALA A 257 4.85 -3.15 -8.16
N ASN A 258 5.87 -2.34 -7.80
CA ASN A 258 6.21 -1.15 -8.58
C ASN A 258 6.81 -1.49 -9.95
N LEU A 259 7.77 -2.41 -10.01
CA LEU A 259 8.43 -2.76 -11.28
C LEU A 259 7.48 -3.47 -12.24
N SER A 260 6.54 -4.29 -11.75
CA SER A 260 5.53 -4.94 -12.61
C SER A 260 4.63 -3.94 -13.34
N CYS A 261 4.50 -2.71 -12.83
CA CYS A 261 3.79 -1.64 -13.55
C CYS A 261 4.51 -1.19 -14.83
N ASN A 262 5.79 -1.51 -14.99
CA ASN A 262 6.57 -1.24 -16.22
C ASN A 262 6.36 -2.29 -17.32
N ASP A 263 5.66 -3.39 -17.02
CA ASP A 263 5.39 -4.43 -18.01
C ASP A 263 4.48 -3.91 -19.12
N PRO A 264 4.60 -4.42 -20.36
CA PRO A 264 3.73 -4.01 -21.46
C PRO A 264 2.24 -4.26 -21.19
N ASN A 265 1.91 -5.31 -20.43
CA ASN A 265 0.56 -5.65 -20.02
C ASN A 265 0.54 -5.87 -18.50
N PRO A 266 0.60 -4.80 -17.70
CA PRO A 266 0.68 -4.92 -16.26
C PRO A 266 -0.66 -5.42 -15.69
N GLN A 267 -0.60 -6.25 -14.64
CA GLN A 267 -1.81 -6.70 -13.94
C GLN A 267 -2.53 -5.53 -13.24
N PHE A 268 -1.77 -4.52 -12.79
CA PHE A 268 -2.30 -3.28 -12.27
C PHE A 268 -1.96 -2.11 -13.20
N SER A 269 -2.96 -1.36 -13.64
CA SER A 269 -2.79 -0.13 -14.42
C SER A 269 -3.24 1.09 -13.63
N PHE A 270 -2.44 2.15 -13.63
CA PHE A 270 -2.84 3.45 -13.07
C PHE A 270 -3.87 4.18 -13.95
N TYR A 271 -3.98 3.82 -15.22
CA TYR A 271 -4.92 4.44 -16.15
C TYR A 271 -6.21 3.62 -16.26
N ASP A 272 -7.29 4.25 -15.88
CA ASP A 272 -8.66 3.85 -16.24
C ASP A 272 -9.48 5.13 -16.43
N ARG A 273 -10.08 5.28 -17.60
CA ARG A 273 -10.87 6.46 -17.94
C ARG A 273 -12.11 6.62 -17.04
N LYS A 274 -12.71 5.52 -16.63
CA LYS A 274 -13.96 5.50 -15.85
C LYS A 274 -13.71 5.55 -14.34
N ALA A 275 -12.55 5.07 -13.92
CA ALA A 275 -12.15 5.00 -12.52
C ALA A 275 -10.71 5.52 -12.32
N PRO A 276 -10.46 6.84 -12.47
CA PRO A 276 -9.12 7.41 -12.32
C PRO A 276 -8.58 7.24 -10.90
N ILE A 277 -7.25 7.15 -10.78
CA ILE A 277 -6.59 7.25 -9.49
C ILE A 277 -6.32 8.73 -9.21
N TYR A 278 -6.98 9.27 -8.20
CA TYR A 278 -6.78 10.63 -7.73
C TYR A 278 -5.53 10.71 -6.86
N THR A 279 -4.78 11.79 -7.00
CA THR A 279 -3.62 12.10 -6.17
C THR A 279 -3.43 13.61 -6.06
N GLN A 280 -2.47 14.03 -5.27
CA GLN A 280 -2.12 15.45 -5.15
C GLN A 280 -1.73 16.05 -6.51
N SER A 281 -2.45 17.09 -6.94
CA SER A 281 -2.06 17.89 -8.10
C SER A 281 -0.75 18.63 -7.84
N ARG A 282 0.15 18.60 -8.84
CA ARG A 282 1.47 19.23 -8.74
C ARG A 282 1.74 20.04 -10.01
N PHE A 283 2.19 21.27 -9.82
CA PHE A 283 2.63 22.14 -10.93
C PHE A 283 4.11 21.89 -11.20
N LEU A 284 4.42 20.81 -11.91
CA LEU A 284 5.78 20.44 -12.27
C LEU A 284 6.02 20.66 -13.77
N PRO A 285 7.28 20.98 -14.16
CA PRO A 285 7.64 21.03 -15.55
C PRO A 285 7.59 19.62 -16.19
N PRO A 286 7.48 19.51 -17.51
CA PRO A 286 7.70 18.23 -18.19
C PRO A 286 9.07 17.64 -17.88
N SER A 287 9.17 16.33 -17.81
CA SER A 287 10.44 15.62 -17.62
C SER A 287 11.33 15.79 -18.86
N LYS A 288 12.63 16.05 -18.63
CA LYS A 288 13.64 16.15 -19.68
C LYS A 288 14.50 14.91 -19.72
N VAL A 289 14.45 14.17 -20.81
CA VAL A 289 15.28 12.98 -21.06
C VAL A 289 16.16 13.27 -22.27
N GLN A 290 17.49 13.34 -22.07
CA GLN A 290 18.43 13.78 -23.11
C GLN A 290 19.54 12.74 -23.30
N ASN A 291 19.75 12.28 -24.52
CA ASN A 291 20.80 11.31 -24.91
C ASN A 291 20.77 10.03 -24.05
N CYS A 292 19.58 9.49 -23.79
CA CYS A 292 19.38 8.33 -22.93
C CYS A 292 18.90 7.11 -23.74
N GLU A 293 19.28 5.92 -23.26
CA GLU A 293 18.67 4.67 -23.66
C GLU A 293 17.65 4.25 -22.58
N VAL A 294 16.38 4.12 -22.96
CA VAL A 294 15.28 3.84 -22.01
C VAL A 294 14.50 2.63 -22.47
N GLU A 295 14.47 1.58 -21.65
CA GLU A 295 13.76 0.33 -21.91
C GLU A 295 12.84 0.01 -20.72
N ARG A 296 11.57 -0.30 -20.99
CA ARG A 296 10.56 -0.73 -19.99
C ARG A 296 10.61 0.12 -18.70
N SER A 297 10.56 1.43 -18.84
CA SER A 297 10.72 2.31 -17.69
C SER A 297 9.61 3.36 -17.62
N THR A 298 9.19 3.72 -16.40
CA THR A 298 8.21 4.78 -16.13
C THR A 298 8.92 5.98 -15.53
N ILE A 299 8.66 7.18 -16.04
CA ILE A 299 9.29 8.42 -15.58
C ILE A 299 8.20 9.40 -15.15
N GLY A 300 8.23 9.81 -13.88
CA GLY A 300 7.32 10.80 -13.32
C GLY A 300 7.63 12.23 -13.76
N ASP A 301 6.80 13.18 -13.32
CA ASP A 301 6.90 14.58 -13.72
C ASP A 301 8.10 15.30 -13.12
N GLY A 302 8.63 16.29 -13.86
CA GLY A 302 9.66 17.20 -13.38
C GLY A 302 11.06 16.60 -13.27
N CYS A 303 11.33 15.46 -13.94
CA CYS A 303 12.63 14.80 -13.90
C CYS A 303 13.63 15.41 -14.90
N ALA A 304 14.92 15.29 -14.57
CA ALA A 304 16.03 15.63 -15.46
C ALA A 304 16.98 14.43 -15.56
N ILE A 305 17.00 13.75 -16.72
CA ILE A 305 17.79 12.54 -16.96
C ILE A 305 18.66 12.79 -18.20
N LYS A 306 19.96 12.56 -18.06
CA LYS A 306 20.89 12.90 -19.12
C LYS A 306 21.96 11.80 -19.30
N GLY A 307 22.23 11.45 -20.58
CA GLY A 307 23.35 10.58 -20.98
C GLY A 307 23.37 9.21 -20.31
N SER A 308 22.22 8.64 -19.97
CA SER A 308 22.13 7.47 -19.08
C SER A 308 21.33 6.34 -19.72
N ARG A 309 21.56 5.13 -19.21
CA ARG A 309 20.81 3.93 -19.58
C ARG A 309 19.87 3.54 -18.43
N LEU A 310 18.59 3.37 -18.75
CA LEU A 310 17.55 2.94 -17.82
C LEU A 310 16.87 1.68 -18.38
N LYS A 311 16.90 0.60 -17.63
CA LYS A 311 16.25 -0.66 -17.99
C LYS A 311 15.40 -1.16 -16.83
N ASN A 312 14.10 -1.26 -17.04
CA ASN A 312 13.13 -1.63 -16.00
C ASN A 312 13.24 -0.74 -14.75
N VAL A 313 13.17 0.59 -14.95
CA VAL A 313 13.35 1.58 -13.88
C VAL A 313 12.06 2.37 -13.69
N MET A 314 11.67 2.58 -12.43
CA MET A 314 10.63 3.54 -12.09
C MET A 314 11.26 4.79 -11.47
N VAL A 315 11.06 5.93 -12.12
CA VAL A 315 11.65 7.21 -11.73
C VAL A 315 10.56 8.13 -11.17
N GLY A 316 10.60 8.41 -9.88
CA GLY A 316 9.66 9.29 -9.20
C GLY A 316 9.90 10.78 -9.48
N LEU A 317 8.97 11.59 -8.99
CA LEU A 317 8.92 13.04 -9.23
C LEU A 317 10.23 13.77 -8.92
N ARG A 318 10.60 14.77 -9.74
CA ARG A 318 11.76 15.66 -9.54
C ARG A 318 13.10 14.93 -9.43
N SER A 319 13.21 13.73 -9.98
CA SER A 319 14.48 13.00 -9.98
C SER A 319 15.49 13.64 -10.90
N THR A 320 16.75 13.65 -10.44
CA THR A 320 17.90 14.03 -11.28
C THR A 320 18.81 12.82 -11.44
N VAL A 321 19.12 12.46 -12.70
CA VAL A 321 20.07 11.42 -13.07
C VAL A 321 21.11 12.03 -14.00
N CYS A 322 22.36 12.07 -13.54
CA CYS A 322 23.47 12.70 -14.27
C CYS A 322 24.02 11.79 -15.38
N ASP A 323 24.93 12.33 -16.20
CA ASP A 323 25.54 11.64 -17.35
C ASP A 323 26.23 10.31 -16.97
N GLY A 324 26.14 9.33 -17.85
CA GLY A 324 26.88 8.07 -17.76
C GLY A 324 26.37 7.09 -16.69
N CYS A 325 25.16 7.30 -16.15
CA CYS A 325 24.57 6.36 -15.22
C CYS A 325 23.99 5.13 -15.94
N ASP A 326 24.04 3.97 -15.27
CA ASP A 326 23.41 2.72 -15.71
C ASP A 326 22.53 2.17 -14.59
N LEU A 327 21.22 2.23 -14.79
CA LEU A 327 20.22 1.79 -13.83
C LEU A 327 19.44 0.60 -14.40
N GLU A 328 19.37 -0.48 -13.63
CA GLU A 328 18.60 -1.68 -13.98
C GLU A 328 17.80 -2.17 -12.76
N ASP A 329 16.55 -2.60 -12.99
CA ASP A 329 15.64 -3.07 -11.93
C ASP A 329 15.67 -2.16 -10.69
N THR A 330 15.39 -0.86 -10.88
CA THR A 330 15.59 0.15 -9.83
C THR A 330 14.37 1.03 -9.64
N LEU A 331 14.01 1.27 -8.38
CA LEU A 331 13.02 2.28 -8.00
C LEU A 331 13.73 3.54 -7.51
N VAL A 332 13.55 4.66 -8.18
CA VAL A 332 13.98 5.98 -7.73
C VAL A 332 12.76 6.76 -7.26
N MET A 333 12.60 6.99 -5.96
CA MET A 333 11.38 7.60 -5.40
C MET A 333 11.31 9.13 -5.58
N GLY A 334 12.36 9.74 -6.14
CA GLY A 334 12.39 11.15 -6.49
C GLY A 334 12.77 12.08 -5.35
N ALA A 335 12.35 13.33 -5.47
CA ALA A 335 12.65 14.37 -4.49
C ALA A 335 11.39 15.14 -4.08
N ASP A 336 11.42 15.69 -2.87
CA ASP A 336 10.34 16.54 -2.35
C ASP A 336 10.48 18.00 -2.84
N TYR A 337 11.68 18.40 -3.30
CA TYR A 337 12.03 19.76 -3.75
C TYR A 337 13.10 19.72 -4.85
N TYR A 338 13.24 20.84 -5.57
CA TYR A 338 14.42 21.10 -6.42
C TYR A 338 15.48 21.82 -5.57
N GLU A 339 16.72 21.31 -5.62
CA GLU A 339 17.85 21.94 -4.93
C GLU A 339 18.38 23.12 -5.77
N SER A 340 18.57 24.27 -5.13
CA SER A 340 19.20 25.39 -5.82
C SER A 340 20.72 25.18 -5.96
N PRO A 341 21.36 25.75 -6.99
CA PRO A 341 22.81 25.65 -7.15
C PRO A 341 23.60 26.10 -5.92
N GLU A 342 23.12 27.15 -5.23
CA GLU A 342 23.75 27.69 -4.02
C GLU A 342 23.66 26.70 -2.85
N ALA A 343 22.54 25.98 -2.70
CA ALA A 343 22.34 24.99 -1.66
C ALA A 343 23.16 23.72 -1.87
N ALA A 344 23.55 23.43 -3.11
CA ALA A 344 24.35 22.28 -3.50
C ALA A 344 25.87 22.49 -3.33
N VAL A 345 26.33 23.74 -3.14
CA VAL A 345 27.78 24.06 -3.01
C VAL A 345 28.42 23.27 -1.87
N GLY A 346 29.47 22.51 -2.18
CA GLY A 346 30.22 21.70 -1.21
C GLY A 346 29.52 20.46 -0.70
N LYS A 347 28.37 20.07 -1.30
CA LYS A 347 27.61 18.87 -0.94
C LYS A 347 27.42 17.95 -2.14
N THR A 348 27.16 16.67 -1.90
CA THR A 348 26.62 15.77 -2.91
C THR A 348 25.21 16.24 -3.27
N PRO A 349 24.90 16.57 -4.54
CA PRO A 349 23.57 17.05 -4.92
C PRO A 349 22.48 15.97 -4.73
N VAL A 350 21.22 16.40 -4.59
CA VAL A 350 20.08 15.48 -4.56
C VAL A 350 19.95 14.79 -5.92
N GLY A 351 19.84 13.47 -5.92
CA GLY A 351 19.72 12.64 -7.11
C GLY A 351 20.91 11.69 -7.27
N ILE A 352 21.18 11.29 -8.52
CA ILE A 352 22.19 10.27 -8.84
C ILE A 352 23.33 10.92 -9.61
N GLY A 353 24.53 10.87 -9.03
CA GLY A 353 25.76 11.45 -9.58
C GLY A 353 26.29 10.68 -10.81
N ALA A 354 27.05 11.39 -11.65
CA ALA A 354 27.55 10.87 -12.92
C ALA A 354 28.36 9.57 -12.80
N GLY A 355 28.23 8.69 -13.78
CA GLY A 355 28.97 7.42 -13.86
C GLY A 355 28.54 6.33 -12.87
N THR A 356 27.45 6.57 -12.14
CA THR A 356 26.96 5.62 -11.11
C THR A 356 26.19 4.47 -11.74
N LYS A 357 26.40 3.26 -11.22
CA LYS A 357 25.70 2.03 -11.62
C LYS A 357 24.84 1.53 -10.46
N ILE A 358 23.57 1.21 -10.76
CA ILE A 358 22.61 0.76 -9.76
C ILE A 358 21.85 -0.45 -10.31
N ARG A 359 21.74 -1.52 -9.51
CA ARG A 359 20.90 -2.69 -9.80
C ARG A 359 20.14 -3.15 -8.57
N LYS A 360 18.92 -3.64 -8.81
CA LYS A 360 18.05 -4.25 -7.79
C LYS A 360 18.01 -3.40 -6.50
N ALA A 361 17.64 -2.13 -6.67
CA ALA A 361 17.71 -1.17 -5.58
C ALA A 361 16.47 -0.26 -5.49
N ILE A 362 16.23 0.25 -4.30
CA ILE A 362 15.26 1.31 -4.01
C ILE A 362 16.05 2.54 -3.53
N ILE A 363 15.96 3.63 -4.26
CA ILE A 363 16.56 4.92 -3.90
C ILE A 363 15.45 5.78 -3.32
N ASP A 364 15.43 5.93 -2.00
CA ASP A 364 14.35 6.65 -1.33
C ASP A 364 14.48 8.18 -1.54
N LYS A 365 13.45 8.92 -1.17
CA LYS A 365 13.32 10.36 -1.46
C LYS A 365 14.48 11.19 -0.93
N ASN A 366 14.87 12.18 -1.72
CA ASN A 366 15.93 13.14 -1.41
C ASN A 366 17.32 12.50 -1.18
N ALA A 367 17.51 11.22 -1.58
CA ALA A 367 18.82 10.59 -1.51
C ALA A 367 19.84 11.34 -2.38
N ARG A 368 21.08 11.42 -1.89
CA ARG A 368 22.22 12.11 -2.48
C ARG A 368 23.27 11.06 -2.82
N ILE A 369 23.28 10.60 -4.06
CA ILE A 369 24.23 9.59 -4.51
C ILE A 369 25.37 10.27 -5.27
N GLY A 370 26.59 10.04 -4.82
CA GLY A 370 27.80 10.56 -5.40
C GLY A 370 28.10 10.04 -6.81
N LYS A 371 29.24 10.47 -7.36
CA LYS A 371 29.71 10.05 -8.67
C LYS A 371 30.40 8.69 -8.61
N ASN A 372 30.35 7.93 -9.72
CA ASN A 372 31.04 6.67 -9.90
C ASN A 372 30.77 5.63 -8.79
N CYS A 373 29.59 5.66 -8.19
CA CYS A 373 29.17 4.67 -7.21
C CYS A 373 28.78 3.36 -7.92
N GLN A 374 28.94 2.23 -7.21
CA GLN A 374 28.49 0.91 -7.64
C GLN A 374 27.56 0.34 -6.57
N ILE A 375 26.24 0.42 -6.82
CA ILE A 375 25.18 -0.04 -5.90
C ILE A 375 24.59 -1.30 -6.53
N LEU A 376 25.26 -2.44 -6.37
CA LEU A 376 25.03 -3.64 -7.18
C LEU A 376 24.75 -4.90 -6.34
N ASN A 377 25.14 -4.94 -5.05
CA ASN A 377 25.08 -6.13 -4.20
C ASN A 377 25.69 -7.37 -4.87
N GLU A 378 26.91 -7.24 -5.41
CA GLU A 378 27.57 -8.31 -6.15
C GLU A 378 27.83 -9.56 -5.29
N GLU A 379 27.97 -9.40 -3.98
CA GLU A 379 28.12 -10.51 -3.03
C GLU A 379 26.82 -11.28 -2.77
N GLY A 380 25.66 -10.80 -3.28
CA GLY A 380 24.39 -11.45 -3.11
C GLY A 380 23.88 -11.49 -1.65
N VAL A 381 24.21 -10.48 -0.86
CA VAL A 381 23.80 -10.37 0.54
C VAL A 381 22.28 -10.24 0.62
N MET A 382 21.61 -11.11 1.39
CA MET A 382 20.17 -11.10 1.54
C MET A 382 19.69 -10.06 2.53
N ASP A 383 20.34 -9.97 3.69
CA ASP A 383 19.98 -9.02 4.75
C ASP A 383 21.22 -8.41 5.39
N LYS A 384 21.30 -7.09 5.41
CA LYS A 384 22.37 -6.33 6.06
C LYS A 384 21.87 -4.98 6.52
N ASP A 385 22.25 -4.59 7.73
CA ASP A 385 21.93 -3.28 8.28
C ASP A 385 23.19 -2.40 8.29
N CYS A 386 23.20 -1.41 7.38
CA CYS A 386 24.25 -0.39 7.25
C CYS A 386 23.64 1.00 7.34
N GLU A 387 22.71 1.19 8.27
CA GLU A 387 21.95 2.44 8.41
C GLU A 387 22.84 3.67 8.65
N SER A 388 23.95 3.50 9.38
CA SER A 388 24.95 4.54 9.57
C SER A 388 25.66 4.99 8.28
N GLU A 389 25.72 4.09 7.28
CA GLU A 389 26.27 4.35 5.94
C GLU A 389 25.21 4.83 4.94
N GLY A 390 23.94 4.92 5.36
CA GLY A 390 22.83 5.44 4.58
C GLY A 390 22.05 4.39 3.77
N TYR A 391 22.28 3.09 3.97
CA TYR A 391 21.55 2.04 3.27
C TYR A 391 21.26 0.81 4.15
N ILE A 392 20.35 -0.02 3.69
CA ILE A 392 20.01 -1.33 4.26
C ILE A 392 19.79 -2.29 3.09
N ILE A 393 20.11 -3.57 3.27
CA ILE A 393 19.73 -4.63 2.33
C ILE A 393 18.63 -5.48 2.97
N ARG A 394 17.54 -5.75 2.23
CA ARG A 394 16.45 -6.64 2.62
C ARG A 394 16.02 -7.48 1.42
N ASP A 395 15.93 -8.78 1.58
CA ASP A 395 15.58 -9.73 0.52
C ASP A 395 16.50 -9.59 -0.72
N GLY A 396 17.77 -9.24 -0.50
CA GLY A 396 18.73 -8.96 -1.55
C GLY A 396 18.51 -7.65 -2.31
N ILE A 397 17.59 -6.79 -1.86
CA ILE A 397 17.31 -5.47 -2.43
C ILE A 397 18.02 -4.40 -1.60
N ILE A 398 18.82 -3.56 -2.26
CA ILE A 398 19.48 -2.43 -1.61
C ILE A 398 18.48 -1.31 -1.46
N VAL A 399 18.30 -0.82 -0.24
CA VAL A 399 17.45 0.34 0.06
C VAL A 399 18.32 1.48 0.56
N VAL A 400 18.55 2.47 -0.30
CA VAL A 400 19.17 3.73 0.11
C VAL A 400 18.10 4.56 0.84
N ILE A 401 18.41 4.94 2.07
CA ILE A 401 17.44 5.52 3.00
C ILE A 401 17.11 6.97 2.60
N LYS A 402 15.91 7.43 2.93
CA LYS A 402 15.48 8.83 2.71
C LYS A 402 16.48 9.82 3.31
N ASP A 403 16.84 10.84 2.51
CA ASP A 403 17.82 11.90 2.85
C ASP A 403 19.26 11.40 3.08
N ALA A 404 19.59 10.15 2.77
CA ALA A 404 20.93 9.60 2.92
C ALA A 404 21.90 10.22 1.91
N VAL A 405 23.18 10.25 2.30
CA VAL A 405 24.29 10.68 1.45
C VAL A 405 25.20 9.48 1.21
N ILE A 406 25.35 9.08 -0.03
CA ILE A 406 26.27 8.04 -0.47
C ILE A 406 27.47 8.77 -1.13
N PRO A 407 28.67 8.70 -0.56
CA PRO A 407 29.85 9.39 -1.10
C PRO A 407 30.27 8.92 -2.49
N ASP A 408 31.05 9.74 -3.20
CA ASP A 408 31.63 9.40 -4.49
C ASP A 408 32.43 8.07 -4.41
N GLY A 409 32.31 7.21 -5.42
CA GLY A 409 33.03 5.95 -5.51
C GLY A 409 32.62 4.85 -4.54
N THR A 410 31.53 5.02 -3.80
CA THR A 410 31.03 3.98 -2.88
C THR A 410 30.65 2.71 -3.63
N VAL A 411 31.02 1.55 -3.08
CA VAL A 411 30.68 0.20 -3.57
C VAL A 411 29.83 -0.51 -2.52
N ILE A 412 28.64 -0.99 -2.96
CA ILE A 412 27.66 -1.71 -2.13
C ILE A 412 27.29 -2.99 -2.84
#